data_e9adbacf96307c46893dad6774f52dd9
#
_entry.id   e9adbacf96307c46893dad6774f52dd9
#
_cell.length_a   1.000
_cell.length_b   1.000
_cell.length_c   1.000
_cell.angle_alpha   90.00
_cell.angle_beta   90.00
_cell.angle_gamma   90.00
#
_symmetry.space_group_name_H-M   'P 1'
#
loop_
_entity.id
_entity.type
_entity.pdbx_description
1 polymer ?
#
loop_
_entity_poly.entity_id
_entity_poly.type
_entity_poly.pdbx_seq_one_letter_code
_entity_poly.pdbx_strand_id
1 'polypeptide(L)'
;QAGPLLRRLAAEFCDSPLAARCTVALEIAPDADKAILDADAALLARAVENLLHNAACHNPGPVQVQLSAVRTGKTLRITIADDGAGYPPAVLHALQTGEAGENTPHILGLHVVEQIIRAHGGTAAFARNAPRGAKAVLVLPVTEDPAAR
;
A
#
# COMPACT_ATOMS: atom_id res chain seq x y z
N GLN A 1 16.22 4.13 -0.23
CA GLN A 1 15.64 4.08 1.12
C GLN A 1 14.11 4.16 1.07
N ALA A 2 13.45 3.38 1.91
CA ALA A 2 12.00 3.29 1.91
C ALA A 2 11.32 4.56 2.43
N GLY A 3 11.85 5.14 3.51
CA GLY A 3 11.24 6.31 4.13
C GLY A 3 11.08 7.50 3.20
N PRO A 4 12.16 7.98 2.56
CA PRO A 4 12.06 9.10 1.62
C PRO A 4 11.10 8.83 0.46
N LEU A 5 11.07 7.62 -0.06
CA LEU A 5 10.15 7.23 -1.12
C LEU A 5 8.69 7.35 -0.67
N LEU A 6 8.37 6.79 0.49
CA LEU A 6 6.99 6.81 1.02
C LEU A 6 6.54 8.24 1.34
N ARG A 7 7.43 9.07 1.89
CA ARG A 7 7.12 10.48 2.15
C ARG A 7 6.83 11.24 0.87
N ARG A 8 7.63 11.00 -0.17
CA ARG A 8 7.43 11.63 -1.48
C ARG A 8 6.08 11.21 -2.08
N LEU A 9 5.75 9.93 -2.03
CA LEU A 9 4.49 9.43 -2.57
C LEU A 9 3.28 9.99 -1.83
N ALA A 10 3.36 10.06 -0.51
CA ALA A 10 2.28 10.66 0.28
C ALA A 10 2.09 12.14 -0.05
N ALA A 11 3.18 12.89 -0.19
CA ALA A 11 3.13 14.31 -0.53
C ALA A 11 2.55 14.53 -1.93
N GLU A 12 3.00 13.76 -2.92
CA GLU A 12 2.48 13.84 -4.28
C GLU A 12 0.98 13.51 -4.34
N PHE A 13 0.55 12.52 -3.58
CA PHE A 13 -0.86 12.17 -3.51
C PHE A 13 -1.68 13.31 -2.88
N CYS A 14 -1.19 13.93 -1.81
CA CYS A 14 -1.88 15.03 -1.15
C CYS A 14 -2.03 16.26 -2.04
N ASP A 15 -1.12 16.44 -3.00
CA ASP A 15 -1.19 17.54 -3.98
C ASP A 15 -2.11 17.21 -5.16
N SER A 16 -2.60 15.99 -5.27
CA SER A 16 -3.48 15.61 -6.37
C SER A 16 -4.93 16.01 -6.09
N PRO A 17 -5.76 16.22 -7.15
CA PRO A 17 -7.19 16.49 -6.96
C PRO A 17 -7.94 15.36 -6.26
N LEU A 18 -7.45 14.13 -6.34
CA LEU A 18 -8.05 12.96 -5.71
C LEU A 18 -7.99 13.05 -4.18
N ALA A 19 -7.03 13.77 -3.64
CA ALA A 19 -6.84 13.89 -2.19
C ALA A 19 -7.77 14.92 -1.53
N ALA A 20 -8.65 15.57 -2.29
CA ALA A 20 -9.51 16.64 -1.75
C ALA A 20 -10.40 16.17 -0.58
N ARG A 21 -10.73 14.88 -0.54
CA ARG A 21 -11.55 14.29 0.54
C ARG A 21 -10.77 13.32 1.42
N CYS A 22 -9.44 13.29 1.27
CA CYS A 22 -8.59 12.35 1.99
C CYS A 22 -7.69 13.11 2.96
N THR A 23 -7.57 12.55 4.16
CA THR A 23 -6.54 12.94 5.11
C THR A 23 -5.56 11.79 5.21
N VAL A 24 -4.30 12.04 4.89
CA VAL A 24 -3.26 11.00 4.92
C VAL A 24 -2.39 11.21 6.14
N ALA A 25 -2.36 10.21 7.03
CA ALA A 25 -1.44 10.18 8.16
C ALA A 25 -0.28 9.25 7.80
N LEU A 26 0.93 9.72 7.98
CA LEU A 26 2.14 8.99 7.66
C LEU A 26 2.86 8.62 8.96
N GLU A 27 3.12 7.33 9.17
CA GLU A 27 3.82 6.84 10.34
C GLU A 27 4.89 5.85 9.91
N ILE A 28 6.14 6.30 9.92
CA ILE A 28 7.28 5.49 9.53
C ILE A 28 8.17 5.28 10.74
N ALA A 29 8.32 4.02 11.16
CA ALA A 29 9.20 3.69 12.27
C ALA A 29 10.66 4.04 11.92
N PRO A 30 11.48 4.45 12.89
CA PRO A 30 12.86 4.89 12.61
C PRO A 30 13.71 3.84 11.88
N ASP A 31 13.55 2.57 12.20
CA ASP A 31 14.28 1.49 11.55
C ASP A 31 13.75 1.21 10.12
N ALA A 32 12.48 1.49 9.88
CA ALA A 32 11.89 1.37 8.55
C ALA A 32 12.31 2.53 7.64
N ASP A 33 12.48 3.72 8.19
CA ASP A 33 12.88 4.91 7.44
C ASP A 33 14.18 4.70 6.66
N LYS A 34 15.13 4.04 7.28
CA LYS A 34 16.45 3.77 6.69
C LYS A 34 16.54 2.44 5.95
N ALA A 35 15.45 1.67 5.92
CA ALA A 35 15.45 0.37 5.26
C ALA A 35 15.71 0.52 3.76
N ILE A 36 16.61 -0.30 3.24
CA ILE A 36 16.97 -0.31 1.83
C ILE A 36 16.29 -1.51 1.18
N LEU A 37 15.56 -1.23 0.11
CA LEU A 37 14.90 -2.25 -0.68
C LEU A 37 15.62 -2.36 -2.02
N ASP A 38 15.91 -3.59 -2.44
CA ASP A 38 16.38 -3.85 -3.80
C ASP A 38 15.13 -3.93 -4.69
N ALA A 39 14.65 -2.78 -5.11
CA ALA A 39 13.38 -2.66 -5.79
C ALA A 39 13.43 -1.60 -6.88
N ASP A 40 12.60 -1.80 -7.91
CA ASP A 40 12.35 -0.77 -8.90
C ASP A 40 11.47 0.30 -8.27
N ALA A 41 12.05 1.48 -8.07
CA ALA A 41 11.36 2.58 -7.39
C ALA A 41 10.08 3.01 -8.14
N ALA A 42 10.09 2.97 -9.46
CA ALA A 42 8.92 3.35 -10.25
C ALA A 42 7.79 2.34 -10.11
N LEU A 43 8.11 1.05 -10.10
CA LEU A 43 7.10 0.00 -9.90
C LEU A 43 6.55 0.01 -8.47
N LEU A 44 7.41 0.17 -7.48
CA LEU A 44 6.96 0.26 -6.09
C LEU A 44 6.09 1.50 -5.87
N ALA A 45 6.47 2.63 -6.46
CA ALA A 45 5.65 3.83 -6.44
C ALA A 45 4.27 3.57 -7.04
N ARG A 46 4.20 2.89 -8.17
CA ARG A 46 2.94 2.54 -8.82
C ARG A 46 2.05 1.70 -7.93
N ALA A 47 2.63 0.73 -7.21
CA ALA A 47 1.87 -0.11 -6.29
C ALA A 47 1.24 0.73 -5.17
N VAL A 48 2.02 1.59 -4.52
CA VAL A 48 1.53 2.45 -3.44
C VAL A 48 0.50 3.45 -3.96
N GLU A 49 0.75 4.07 -5.11
CA GLU A 49 -0.18 5.01 -5.72
C GLU A 49 -1.53 4.36 -6.05
N ASN A 50 -1.51 3.12 -6.57
CA ASN A 50 -2.74 2.38 -6.84
C ASN A 50 -3.57 2.17 -5.57
N LEU A 51 -2.92 1.89 -4.44
CA LEU A 51 -3.62 1.69 -3.17
C LEU A 51 -4.18 3.00 -2.62
N LEU A 52 -3.43 4.09 -2.72
CA LEU A 52 -3.91 5.41 -2.31
C LEU A 52 -5.07 5.87 -3.20
N HIS A 53 -4.96 5.64 -4.49
CA HIS A 53 -6.00 5.96 -5.46
C HIS A 53 -7.30 5.19 -5.16
N ASN A 54 -7.18 3.90 -4.83
CA ASN A 54 -8.34 3.10 -4.44
C ASN A 54 -9.03 3.67 -3.21
N ALA A 55 -8.28 4.04 -2.18
CA ALA A 55 -8.84 4.64 -0.98
C ALA A 55 -9.61 5.93 -1.29
N ALA A 56 -9.10 6.75 -2.21
CA ALA A 56 -9.73 8.01 -2.58
C ALA A 56 -10.97 7.81 -3.46
N CYS A 57 -10.88 6.93 -4.47
CA CYS A 57 -11.91 6.81 -5.51
C CYS A 57 -13.11 5.98 -5.11
N HIS A 58 -12.98 5.06 -4.16
CA HIS A 58 -14.03 4.13 -3.80
C HIS A 58 -14.77 4.51 -2.52
N ASN A 59 -14.48 5.67 -1.97
CA ASN A 59 -15.15 6.19 -0.80
C ASN A 59 -15.91 7.48 -1.17
N PRO A 60 -17.23 7.50 -1.02
CA PRO A 60 -18.04 8.66 -1.44
C PRO A 60 -17.94 9.85 -0.47
N GLY A 61 -17.41 9.65 0.72
CA GLY A 61 -17.27 10.70 1.72
C GLY A 61 -15.83 10.94 2.12
N PRO A 62 -15.60 11.80 3.12
CA PRO A 62 -14.27 11.99 3.66
C PRO A 62 -13.70 10.69 4.19
N VAL A 63 -12.42 10.42 3.89
CA VAL A 63 -11.75 9.21 4.32
C VAL A 63 -10.39 9.56 4.92
N GLN A 64 -10.05 8.88 6.01
CA GLN A 64 -8.73 8.95 6.60
C GLN A 64 -7.93 7.75 6.14
N VAL A 65 -6.74 8.00 5.59
CA VAL A 65 -5.83 6.98 5.12
C VAL A 65 -4.59 7.02 5.99
N GLN A 66 -4.19 5.86 6.49
CA GLN A 66 -2.96 5.72 7.24
C GLN A 66 -1.97 4.92 6.42
N LEU A 67 -0.81 5.53 6.15
CA LEU A 67 0.33 4.88 5.51
C LEU A 67 1.40 4.69 6.58
N SER A 68 1.69 3.44 6.91
CA SER A 68 2.68 3.12 7.92
C SER A 68 3.71 2.15 7.40
N ALA A 69 4.91 2.19 7.98
CA ALA A 69 5.99 1.29 7.64
C ALA A 69 6.72 0.85 8.91
N VAL A 70 6.90 -0.44 9.06
CA VAL A 70 7.57 -1.06 10.20
C VAL A 70 8.55 -2.11 9.67
N ARG A 71 9.76 -2.11 10.17
CA ARG A 71 10.75 -3.14 9.88
C ARG A 71 10.70 -4.23 10.92
N THR A 72 10.65 -5.48 10.49
CA THR A 72 10.73 -6.65 11.36
C THR A 72 11.81 -7.58 10.81
N GLY A 73 12.96 -7.61 11.47
CA GLY A 73 14.10 -8.40 10.99
C GLY A 73 14.56 -7.97 9.61
N LYS A 74 14.45 -8.87 8.64
CA LYS A 74 14.85 -8.65 7.26
C LYS A 74 13.69 -8.30 6.33
N THR A 75 12.54 -7.93 6.88
CA THR A 75 11.38 -7.54 6.09
C THR A 75 10.88 -6.15 6.49
N LEU A 76 10.36 -5.44 5.50
CA LEU A 76 9.67 -4.18 5.68
C LEU A 76 8.18 -4.41 5.44
N ARG A 77 7.36 -4.03 6.41
CA ARG A 77 5.91 -4.09 6.28
C ARG A 77 5.37 -2.69 6.03
N ILE A 78 4.76 -2.50 4.88
CA ILE A 78 4.07 -1.25 4.53
C ILE A 78 2.57 -1.52 4.60
N THR A 79 1.87 -0.74 5.41
CA THR A 79 0.42 -0.89 5.59
C THR A 79 -0.27 0.37 5.11
N ILE A 80 -1.26 0.20 4.24
CA ILE A 80 -2.11 1.28 3.77
C ILE A 80 -3.54 0.92 4.18
N ALA A 81 -4.07 1.66 5.15
CA ALA A 81 -5.38 1.40 5.74
C ALA A 81 -6.25 2.64 5.65
N ASP A 82 -7.54 2.45 5.38
CA ASP A 82 -8.51 3.54 5.38
C ASP A 82 -9.69 3.21 6.30
N ASP A 83 -10.46 4.22 6.65
CA ASP A 83 -11.66 4.10 7.47
C ASP A 83 -12.95 4.21 6.64
N GLY A 84 -12.86 3.96 5.35
CA GLY A 84 -13.97 4.04 4.42
C GLY A 84 -14.89 2.83 4.46
N ALA A 85 -15.50 2.53 3.32
CA ALA A 85 -16.46 1.42 3.20
C ALA A 85 -15.80 0.03 3.19
N GLY A 86 -14.51 -0.04 2.92
CA GLY A 86 -13.79 -1.30 2.77
C GLY A 86 -13.96 -1.91 1.38
N TYR A 87 -13.29 -3.02 1.15
CA TYR A 87 -13.46 -3.75 -0.10
C TYR A 87 -14.84 -4.41 -0.12
N PRO A 88 -15.56 -4.37 -1.26
CA PRO A 88 -16.76 -5.18 -1.40
C PRO A 88 -16.45 -6.66 -1.14
N PRO A 89 -17.37 -7.43 -0.54
CA PRO A 89 -17.09 -8.84 -0.22
C PRO A 89 -16.66 -9.67 -1.43
N ALA A 90 -17.23 -9.42 -2.59
CA ALA A 90 -16.85 -10.13 -3.81
C ALA A 90 -15.43 -9.81 -4.26
N VAL A 91 -15.00 -8.56 -4.11
CA VAL A 91 -13.62 -8.13 -4.42
C VAL A 91 -12.65 -8.79 -3.47
N LEU A 92 -12.94 -8.75 -2.16
CA LEU A 92 -12.08 -9.34 -1.14
C LEU A 92 -11.93 -10.85 -1.35
N HIS A 93 -13.05 -11.53 -1.64
CA HIS A 93 -13.03 -12.96 -1.94
C HIS A 93 -12.15 -13.28 -3.16
N ALA A 94 -12.31 -12.52 -4.24
CA ALA A 94 -11.52 -12.71 -5.45
C ALA A 94 -10.02 -12.50 -5.20
N LEU A 95 -9.65 -11.52 -4.38
CA LEU A 95 -8.24 -11.26 -4.03
C LEU A 95 -7.66 -12.38 -3.17
N GLN A 96 -8.44 -12.92 -2.26
CA GLN A 96 -7.99 -14.00 -1.34
C GLN A 96 -7.90 -15.35 -2.03
N THR A 97 -8.77 -15.61 -3.03
CA THR A 97 -8.79 -16.90 -3.75
C THR A 97 -8.04 -16.85 -5.08
N GLY A 98 -7.68 -15.68 -5.55
CA GLY A 98 -7.07 -15.51 -6.86
C GLY A 98 -8.06 -15.60 -8.03
N GLU A 99 -9.37 -15.73 -7.75
CA GLU A 99 -10.39 -15.76 -8.79
C GLU A 99 -10.81 -14.35 -9.18
N ALA A 100 -10.45 -13.93 -10.40
CA ALA A 100 -10.88 -12.65 -10.94
C ALA A 100 -12.31 -12.76 -11.45
N GLY A 101 -13.23 -12.06 -10.78
CA GLY A 101 -14.58 -11.87 -11.30
C GLY A 101 -14.57 -10.93 -12.51
N GLU A 102 -15.36 -11.23 -13.53
CA GLU A 102 -15.32 -10.57 -14.84
C GLU A 102 -15.72 -9.09 -14.83
N ASN A 103 -16.25 -8.53 -13.74
CA ASN A 103 -16.86 -7.20 -13.75
C ASN A 103 -16.46 -6.30 -12.58
N THR A 104 -15.22 -6.44 -12.08
CA THR A 104 -14.77 -5.58 -10.99
C THR A 104 -13.51 -4.83 -11.42
N PRO A 105 -13.64 -3.59 -11.93
CA PRO A 105 -12.49 -2.79 -12.38
C PRO A 105 -11.47 -2.53 -11.27
N HIS A 106 -11.88 -2.59 -10.01
CA HIS A 106 -10.99 -2.42 -8.85
C HIS A 106 -10.01 -3.57 -8.69
N ILE A 107 -10.39 -4.78 -9.08
CA ILE A 107 -9.54 -5.97 -8.96
C ILE A 107 -8.28 -5.83 -9.80
N LEU A 108 -8.38 -5.22 -10.98
CA LEU A 108 -7.23 -5.08 -11.87
C LEU A 108 -6.10 -4.28 -11.22
N GLY A 109 -6.40 -3.15 -10.61
CA GLY A 109 -5.41 -2.34 -9.90
C GLY A 109 -4.78 -3.07 -8.72
N LEU A 110 -5.57 -3.82 -7.97
CA LEU A 110 -5.07 -4.61 -6.84
C LEU A 110 -4.24 -5.80 -7.28
N HIS A 111 -4.58 -6.46 -8.39
CA HIS A 111 -3.76 -7.51 -8.99
C HIS A 111 -2.41 -6.98 -9.45
N VAL A 112 -2.38 -5.77 -10.02
CA VAL A 112 -1.12 -5.11 -10.40
C VAL A 112 -0.23 -4.91 -9.18
N VAL A 113 -0.80 -4.46 -8.06
CA VAL A 113 -0.07 -4.31 -6.79
C VAL A 113 0.53 -5.66 -6.37
N GLU A 114 -0.27 -6.71 -6.37
CA GLU A 114 0.19 -8.04 -5.98
C GLU A 114 1.33 -8.54 -6.88
N GLN A 115 1.20 -8.36 -8.20
CA GLN A 115 2.23 -8.76 -9.14
C GLN A 115 3.53 -8.00 -8.93
N ILE A 116 3.47 -6.69 -8.70
CA ILE A 116 4.66 -5.88 -8.44
C ILE A 116 5.36 -6.36 -7.19
N ILE A 117 4.63 -6.57 -6.10
CA ILE A 117 5.23 -6.96 -4.82
C ILE A 117 5.82 -8.37 -4.91
N ARG A 118 5.15 -9.30 -5.57
CA ARG A 118 5.68 -10.65 -5.78
C ARG A 118 6.94 -10.65 -6.64
N ALA A 119 6.97 -9.81 -7.67
CA ALA A 119 8.16 -9.67 -8.53
C ALA A 119 9.39 -9.19 -7.74
N HIS A 120 9.17 -8.53 -6.61
CA HIS A 120 10.22 -8.04 -5.72
C HIS A 120 10.51 -9.00 -4.55
N GLY A 121 9.99 -10.21 -4.61
CA GLY A 121 10.20 -11.22 -3.57
C GLY A 121 9.36 -11.04 -2.32
N GLY A 122 8.33 -10.20 -2.39
CA GLY A 122 7.45 -9.92 -1.27
C GLY A 122 6.05 -10.52 -1.42
N THR A 123 5.18 -10.15 -0.50
CA THR A 123 3.78 -10.56 -0.50
C THR A 123 2.87 -9.36 -0.27
N ALA A 124 1.69 -9.42 -0.87
CA ALA A 124 0.63 -8.44 -0.65
C ALA A 124 -0.60 -9.14 -0.10
N ALA A 125 -1.19 -8.61 0.96
CA ALA A 125 -2.40 -9.13 1.56
C ALA A 125 -3.43 -8.01 1.67
N PHE A 126 -4.69 -8.34 1.40
CA PHE A 126 -5.80 -7.41 1.44
C PHE A 126 -6.84 -7.91 2.44
N ALA A 127 -7.32 -7.03 3.30
CA ALA A 127 -8.23 -7.38 4.37
C ALA A 127 -9.14 -6.22 4.73
N ARG A 128 -10.06 -6.46 5.64
CA ARG A 128 -10.84 -5.40 6.26
C ARG A 128 -10.03 -4.73 7.35
N ASN A 129 -10.14 -3.42 7.42
CA ASN A 129 -9.57 -2.66 8.53
C ASN A 129 -10.53 -2.68 9.74
N ALA A 130 -9.99 -2.65 10.93
CA ALA A 130 -10.80 -2.57 12.14
C ALA A 130 -10.79 -1.14 12.68
N PRO A 131 -11.94 -0.61 13.09
CA PRO A 131 -13.28 -1.20 13.11
C PRO A 131 -13.98 -1.16 11.75
N ARG A 132 -13.43 -0.44 10.78
CA ARG A 132 -14.05 -0.21 9.49
C ARG A 132 -13.00 0.13 8.45
N GLY A 133 -13.25 -0.21 7.18
CA GLY A 133 -12.44 0.20 6.04
C GLY A 133 -11.70 -0.95 5.39
N ALA A 134 -10.75 -0.58 4.53
CA ALA A 134 -9.89 -1.49 3.80
C ALA A 134 -8.44 -1.39 4.29
N LYS A 135 -7.72 -2.48 4.18
CA LYS A 135 -6.33 -2.55 4.60
C LYS A 135 -5.54 -3.38 3.61
N ALA A 136 -4.42 -2.84 3.15
CA ALA A 136 -3.47 -3.55 2.33
C ALA A 136 -2.14 -3.62 3.09
N VAL A 137 -1.55 -4.81 3.15
CA VAL A 137 -0.27 -5.04 3.82
C VAL A 137 0.72 -5.56 2.78
N LEU A 138 1.79 -4.80 2.56
CA LEU A 138 2.87 -5.16 1.66
C LEU A 138 4.09 -5.53 2.48
N VAL A 139 4.61 -6.73 2.27
CA VAL A 139 5.82 -7.20 2.96
C VAL A 139 6.91 -7.39 1.92
N LEU A 140 8.02 -6.70 2.10
CA LEU A 140 9.15 -6.71 1.17
C LEU A 140 10.44 -7.07 1.88
N PRO A 141 11.35 -7.81 1.22
CA PRO A 141 12.66 -8.09 1.81
C PRO A 141 13.51 -6.82 1.87
N VAL A 142 14.22 -6.66 2.98
CA VAL A 142 15.14 -5.55 3.17
C VAL A 142 16.54 -6.01 2.80
N THR A 143 17.23 -5.20 2.00
CA THR A 143 18.63 -5.43 1.67
C THR A 143 19.52 -4.82 2.76
N GLU A 144 20.60 -5.49 3.10
CA GLU A 144 21.57 -4.90 4.01
C GLU A 144 22.31 -3.75 3.33
N ASP A 145 22.44 -2.64 4.05
CA ASP A 145 23.25 -1.51 3.58
C ASP A 145 24.72 -1.90 3.63
N PRO A 146 25.44 -1.93 2.49
CA PRO A 146 26.86 -2.21 2.49
C PRO A 146 27.68 -1.24 3.35
N ALA A 147 27.19 -0.02 3.53
CA ALA A 147 27.86 0.98 4.37
C ALA A 147 27.69 0.74 5.87
N ALA A 148 26.77 -0.15 6.27
CA ALA A 148 26.51 -0.47 7.68
C ALA A 148 27.36 -1.63 8.20
N ARG A 149 28.26 -2.18 7.39
CA ARG A 149 29.17 -3.27 7.78
C ARG A 149 30.48 -2.74 8.33
#